data_61b7e691e300e9c1019c420198cdbe7c
#
_entry.id   61b7e691e300e9c1019c420198cdbe7c
#
_cell.length_a   1.000
_cell.length_b   1.000
_cell.length_c   1.000
_cell.angle_alpha   90.00
_cell.angle_beta   90.00
_cell.angle_gamma   90.00
#
_symmetry.space_group_name_H-M   'P 1'
#
loop_
_entity.id
_entity.type
_entity.pdbx_description
1 polymer ?
#
loop_
_entity_poly.entity_id
_entity_poly.type
_entity_poly.pdbx_seq_one_letter_code
_entity_poly.pdbx_strand_id
1 'polypeptide(L)'
;VILFAYSDLVPLVFLLYAENTYIESVFTNPIPGMSKKPYISPSFSYVPMEETLQVAPRKKQLFIGIPKETAFQENRVPLTPEAVSVLVNDGNDVAVEHGAGDGSFYFDTDYSEAGARIVYDKAELYKATTIIKSAPISEQEAALLQPNQIVISPIHLPLMKSEILEQLIAKKIIAIAFDSIKDDAGTYPIVRSMSEIAGNYAVLTAARYLSNTDNGKGILLGGITGVPPATVLIIGAGVVGESAARAALGLGASVKIFDNSIYRLMRLQNNIGTRCYTSVIEPVTLAEELKNADVAIGALKPVNGITPVVVTEQMVSNMKAGSVVIDVSMDRGGCFETSRLTSHEKPVFKKYDVIHYCVPNIASGVSRTASRAISNVLMPIMQQSADQGGVEGIIMSKTGIRRGVYTYKGCITNAPIARKFGFKYTDLDLLLASHS
;
A
#
# COMPACT_ATOMS: atom_id res chain seq x y z
N VAL A 1 -37.86 -23.82 26.01
CA VAL A 1 -37.33 -23.89 27.38
C VAL A 1 -36.55 -25.19 27.52
N ILE A 2 -35.24 -25.16 27.33
CA ILE A 2 -34.32 -26.16 27.90
C ILE A 2 -33.06 -25.40 28.30
N LEU A 3 -32.84 -25.22 29.60
CA LEU A 3 -31.58 -24.90 30.23
C LEU A 3 -30.64 -26.10 30.07
N PHE A 4 -29.43 -25.89 29.57
CA PHE A 4 -28.30 -26.76 29.85
C PHE A 4 -27.22 -25.99 30.59
N ALA A 5 -26.82 -26.59 31.71
CA ALA A 5 -25.97 -26.02 32.74
C ALA A 5 -24.49 -25.92 32.27
N TYR A 6 -23.86 -24.81 32.60
CA TYR A 6 -22.41 -24.61 32.64
C TYR A 6 -21.84 -25.41 33.84
N SER A 7 -21.18 -26.55 33.60
CA SER A 7 -20.44 -27.25 34.65
C SER A 7 -19.20 -28.05 34.25
N ASP A 8 -18.70 -27.99 32.97
CA ASP A 8 -17.63 -28.90 32.57
C ASP A 8 -16.36 -28.24 31.99
N LEU A 9 -16.07 -26.98 32.36
CA LEU A 9 -14.87 -26.26 31.87
C LEU A 9 -13.83 -25.90 32.95
N VAL A 10 -13.96 -26.41 34.20
CA VAL A 10 -13.04 -26.06 35.28
C VAL A 10 -11.92 -27.09 35.54
N PRO A 11 -11.92 -28.33 35.07
CA PRO A 11 -10.80 -29.25 35.40
C PRO A 11 -9.53 -29.11 34.49
N LEU A 12 -9.59 -28.44 33.38
CA LEU A 12 -8.42 -28.42 32.43
C LEU A 12 -7.36 -27.36 32.76
N VAL A 13 -7.70 -26.34 33.52
CA VAL A 13 -6.75 -25.26 33.92
C VAL A 13 -5.91 -25.66 35.13
N PHE A 14 -6.36 -26.60 35.97
CA PHE A 14 -5.60 -27.08 37.14
C PHE A 14 -4.58 -28.16 36.82
N LEU A 15 -4.69 -28.86 35.68
CA LEU A 15 -3.71 -29.88 35.29
C LEU A 15 -2.42 -29.29 34.64
N LEU A 16 -2.49 -28.09 34.11
CA LEU A 16 -1.32 -27.42 33.54
C LEU A 16 -0.44 -26.70 34.57
N TYR A 17 -0.91 -26.52 35.79
CA TYR A 17 -0.14 -25.91 36.89
C TYR A 17 0.54 -26.94 37.81
N ALA A 18 0.16 -28.22 37.73
CA ALA A 18 0.74 -29.28 38.55
C ALA A 18 1.96 -29.96 37.92
N GLU A 19 2.19 -29.81 36.59
CA GLU A 19 3.35 -30.43 35.92
C GLU A 19 4.64 -29.59 35.98
N ASN A 20 4.56 -28.31 36.37
CA ASN A 20 5.76 -27.44 36.40
C ASN A 20 6.52 -27.53 37.75
N THR A 21 5.99 -28.21 38.74
CA THR A 21 6.66 -28.43 40.04
C THR A 21 7.44 -29.73 40.12
N TYR A 22 7.35 -30.62 39.12
CA TYR A 22 8.06 -31.91 39.14
C TYR A 22 9.40 -31.89 38.37
N ILE A 23 9.75 -30.82 37.71
CA ILE A 23 10.99 -30.72 36.91
C ILE A 23 12.17 -30.20 37.73
N GLU A 24 11.94 -29.48 38.83
CA GLU A 24 13.05 -29.01 39.69
C GLU A 24 13.63 -30.05 40.67
N SER A 25 12.95 -31.17 40.90
CA SER A 25 13.48 -32.21 41.84
C SER A 25 14.38 -33.28 41.22
N VAL A 26 14.55 -33.29 39.86
CA VAL A 26 15.32 -34.31 39.18
C VAL A 26 16.81 -33.93 39.00
N PHE A 27 17.19 -32.68 39.26
CA PHE A 27 18.56 -32.20 39.07
C PHE A 27 19.42 -32.06 40.36
N THR A 28 18.97 -32.50 41.53
CA THR A 28 19.68 -32.29 42.78
C THR A 28 20.41 -33.52 43.37
N ASN A 29 20.41 -34.67 42.69
CA ASN A 29 21.18 -35.81 43.14
C ASN A 29 22.47 -35.99 42.31
N PRO A 30 23.68 -35.96 42.91
CA PRO A 30 24.92 -36.16 42.19
C PRO A 30 25.08 -37.62 41.80
N ILE A 31 25.37 -37.89 40.53
CA ILE A 31 25.74 -39.22 40.02
C ILE A 31 27.12 -39.58 40.58
N PRO A 32 27.27 -40.72 41.30
CA PRO A 32 28.55 -41.12 41.85
C PRO A 32 29.48 -41.58 40.69
N GLY A 33 30.63 -40.90 40.53
CA GLY A 33 31.71 -41.38 39.65
C GLY A 33 32.27 -40.37 38.65
N MET A 34 31.78 -39.13 38.59
CA MET A 34 32.40 -38.11 37.72
C MET A 34 33.39 -37.26 38.51
N SER A 35 34.67 -37.32 38.15
CA SER A 35 35.74 -36.46 38.66
C SER A 35 35.41 -35.01 38.30
N LYS A 36 35.36 -34.14 39.29
CA LYS A 36 35.18 -32.68 39.13
C LYS A 36 36.42 -32.14 38.38
N LYS A 37 36.27 -31.87 37.07
CA LYS A 37 37.19 -30.96 36.40
C LYS A 37 36.93 -29.56 36.96
N PRO A 38 37.94 -28.77 37.31
CA PRO A 38 37.69 -27.41 37.80
C PRO A 38 37.08 -26.58 36.66
N TYR A 39 35.92 -26.01 36.96
CA TYR A 39 35.26 -25.03 36.10
C TYR A 39 36.15 -23.77 36.13
N ILE A 40 36.90 -23.55 35.05
CA ILE A 40 37.55 -22.23 34.85
C ILE A 40 36.45 -21.29 34.38
N SER A 41 35.95 -20.47 35.31
CA SER A 41 35.08 -19.36 34.94
C SER A 41 35.87 -18.47 33.96
N PRO A 42 35.28 -18.11 32.79
CA PRO A 42 35.90 -17.08 31.95
C PRO A 42 36.07 -15.85 32.83
N SER A 43 37.28 -15.32 32.94
CA SER A 43 37.54 -14.02 33.54
C SER A 43 36.73 -13.01 32.71
N PHE A 44 35.58 -12.59 33.23
CA PHE A 44 34.93 -11.40 32.74
C PHE A 44 35.89 -10.25 32.99
N SER A 45 36.68 -9.89 31.98
CA SER A 45 37.27 -8.59 31.92
C SER A 45 36.11 -7.61 31.89
N TYR A 46 35.90 -6.82 32.93
CA TYR A 46 35.08 -5.66 32.89
C TYR A 46 35.66 -4.72 31.82
N VAL A 47 35.17 -4.83 30.61
CA VAL A 47 35.27 -3.75 29.64
C VAL A 47 34.27 -2.74 30.16
N PRO A 48 34.68 -1.53 30.55
CA PRO A 48 33.71 -0.49 30.86
C PRO A 48 32.89 -0.31 29.58
N MET A 49 31.61 -0.71 29.65
CA MET A 49 30.64 -0.23 28.69
C MET A 49 30.57 1.27 28.95
N GLU A 50 31.23 2.06 28.13
CA GLU A 50 30.86 3.45 27.98
C GLU A 50 29.40 3.42 27.53
N GLU A 51 28.46 3.62 28.45
CA GLU A 51 27.14 4.06 28.09
C GLU A 51 27.34 5.40 27.41
N THR A 52 27.42 5.39 26.09
CA THR A 52 27.20 6.58 25.30
C THR A 52 25.81 7.05 25.69
N LEU A 53 25.76 8.10 26.53
CA LEU A 53 24.54 8.84 26.78
C LEU A 53 24.02 9.25 25.41
N GLN A 54 23.08 8.47 24.85
CA GLN A 54 22.32 8.89 23.69
C GLN A 54 21.52 10.10 24.15
N VAL A 55 22.07 11.28 23.85
CA VAL A 55 21.33 12.53 24.02
C VAL A 55 20.09 12.37 23.13
N ALA A 56 18.93 12.26 23.75
CA ALA A 56 17.66 12.15 23.02
C ALA A 56 17.61 13.29 21.99
N PRO A 57 17.35 13.01 20.71
CA PRO A 57 17.29 14.03 19.70
C PRO A 57 16.29 15.11 20.14
N ARG A 58 16.68 16.37 20.04
CA ARG A 58 15.82 17.48 20.44
C ARG A 58 14.61 17.52 19.49
N LYS A 59 13.40 17.51 20.04
CA LYS A 59 12.15 17.64 19.26
C LYS A 59 12.26 18.84 18.33
N LYS A 60 11.95 18.64 17.04
CA LYS A 60 12.00 19.69 16.01
C LYS A 60 10.60 19.92 15.49
N GLN A 61 10.12 21.15 15.58
CA GLN A 61 8.89 21.56 14.94
C GLN A 61 9.01 21.43 13.43
N LEU A 62 8.02 20.75 12.80
CA LEU A 62 7.93 20.64 11.36
C LEU A 62 6.98 21.71 10.81
N PHE A 63 7.32 22.25 9.64
CA PHE A 63 6.39 23.03 8.84
C PHE A 63 6.00 22.18 7.61
N ILE A 64 4.76 21.70 7.58
CA ILE A 64 4.22 20.75 6.59
C ILE A 64 3.30 21.51 5.64
N GLY A 65 3.53 21.36 4.34
CA GLY A 65 2.66 21.89 3.28
C GLY A 65 1.93 20.77 2.55
N ILE A 66 0.61 20.89 2.42
CA ILE A 66 -0.26 19.97 1.68
C ILE A 66 -0.85 20.72 0.48
N PRO A 67 -0.27 20.59 -0.72
CA PRO A 67 -0.80 21.24 -1.92
C PRO A 67 -2.05 20.52 -2.43
N LYS A 68 -2.89 21.27 -3.15
CA LYS A 68 -3.98 20.74 -3.96
C LYS A 68 -3.39 19.93 -5.11
N GLU A 69 -3.88 18.70 -5.29
CA GLU A 69 -3.42 17.86 -6.38
C GLU A 69 -3.90 18.39 -7.74
N THR A 70 -2.98 18.45 -8.69
CA THR A 70 -3.25 18.86 -10.06
C THR A 70 -3.15 17.72 -11.06
N ALA A 71 -2.74 16.53 -10.59
CA ALA A 71 -2.68 15.34 -11.41
C ALA A 71 -4.09 14.91 -11.84
N PHE A 72 -4.20 14.49 -13.09
CA PHE A 72 -5.49 14.09 -13.66
C PHE A 72 -6.17 13.01 -12.83
N GLN A 73 -7.39 13.30 -12.37
CA GLN A 73 -8.23 12.40 -11.58
C GLN A 73 -7.63 11.96 -10.21
N GLU A 74 -6.71 12.73 -9.66
CA GLU A 74 -6.26 12.54 -8.29
C GLU A 74 -7.15 13.31 -7.33
N ASN A 75 -7.96 12.59 -6.58
CA ASN A 75 -8.92 13.14 -5.61
C ASN A 75 -8.48 12.90 -4.15
N ARG A 76 -7.38 12.18 -3.94
CA ARG A 76 -6.90 11.85 -2.59
C ARG A 76 -6.08 13.00 -2.02
N VAL A 77 -6.10 13.08 -0.69
CA VAL A 77 -5.22 13.97 0.09
C VAL A 77 -4.34 13.12 1.01
N PRO A 78 -3.07 13.49 1.24
CA PRO A 78 -2.13 12.63 1.98
C PRO A 78 -2.35 12.61 3.49
N LEU A 79 -2.90 13.68 4.08
CA LEU A 79 -3.24 13.80 5.49
C LEU A 79 -4.68 14.27 5.65
N THR A 80 -5.46 13.56 6.44
CA THR A 80 -6.84 13.94 6.79
C THR A 80 -6.85 15.02 7.87
N PRO A 81 -7.97 15.76 8.07
CA PRO A 81 -8.08 16.74 9.15
C PRO A 81 -7.77 16.17 10.53
N GLU A 82 -8.19 14.92 10.80
CA GLU A 82 -7.90 14.26 12.08
C GLU A 82 -6.39 14.04 12.29
N ALA A 83 -5.67 13.66 11.24
CA ALA A 83 -4.21 13.52 11.29
C ALA A 83 -3.50 14.86 11.45
N VAL A 84 -4.01 15.89 10.78
CA VAL A 84 -3.52 17.27 10.90
C VAL A 84 -3.70 17.78 12.33
N SER A 85 -4.87 17.55 12.93
CA SER A 85 -5.13 17.91 14.34
C SER A 85 -4.11 17.31 15.31
N VAL A 86 -3.75 16.03 15.11
CA VAL A 86 -2.71 15.38 15.93
C VAL A 86 -1.36 16.09 15.76
N LEU A 87 -0.95 16.36 14.51
CA LEU A 87 0.34 17.00 14.22
C LEU A 87 0.41 18.44 14.76
N VAL A 88 -0.68 19.21 14.65
CA VAL A 88 -0.76 20.58 15.19
C VAL A 88 -0.73 20.56 16.71
N ASN A 89 -1.47 19.67 17.38
CA ASN A 89 -1.44 19.50 18.83
C ASN A 89 -0.05 19.10 19.35
N ASP A 90 0.74 18.39 18.54
CA ASP A 90 2.13 18.06 18.84
C ASP A 90 3.10 19.25 18.61
N GLY A 91 2.57 20.41 18.22
CA GLY A 91 3.32 21.67 18.03
C GLY A 91 3.90 21.86 16.64
N ASN A 92 3.46 21.10 15.64
CA ASN A 92 3.88 21.32 14.25
C ASN A 92 3.00 22.37 13.57
N ASP A 93 3.55 23.05 12.56
CA ASP A 93 2.82 23.98 11.69
C ASP A 93 2.38 23.23 10.42
N VAL A 94 1.07 23.31 10.09
CA VAL A 94 0.50 22.65 8.91
C VAL A 94 -0.21 23.68 8.07
N ALA A 95 0.20 23.82 6.81
CA ALA A 95 -0.48 24.63 5.79
C ALA A 95 -1.13 23.73 4.75
N VAL A 96 -2.38 24.02 4.42
CA VAL A 96 -3.17 23.28 3.42
C VAL A 96 -3.60 24.25 2.33
N GLU A 97 -3.35 23.91 1.06
CA GLU A 97 -3.82 24.71 -0.06
C GLU A 97 -5.36 24.65 -0.13
N HIS A 98 -5.99 25.82 -0.37
CA HIS A 98 -7.44 25.95 -0.53
C HIS A 98 -8.01 24.87 -1.46
N GLY A 99 -9.00 24.14 -0.98
CA GLY A 99 -9.68 23.06 -1.69
C GLY A 99 -8.82 21.81 -1.94
N ALA A 100 -7.72 21.61 -1.22
CA ALA A 100 -6.87 20.43 -1.39
C ALA A 100 -7.59 19.12 -1.03
N GLY A 101 -8.51 19.15 -0.08
CA GLY A 101 -9.27 17.99 0.39
C GLY A 101 -10.63 17.79 -0.27
N ASP A 102 -11.10 18.71 -1.12
CA ASP A 102 -12.45 18.69 -1.70
C ASP A 102 -12.80 17.37 -2.40
N GLY A 103 -11.84 16.83 -3.17
CA GLY A 103 -12.00 15.56 -3.87
C GLY A 103 -12.21 14.35 -2.96
N SER A 104 -11.89 14.48 -1.67
CA SER A 104 -12.09 13.46 -0.63
C SER A 104 -13.17 13.85 0.39
N PHE A 105 -13.97 14.90 0.13
CA PHE A 105 -14.97 15.45 1.05
C PHE A 105 -14.36 15.85 2.41
N TYR A 106 -13.18 16.45 2.37
CA TYR A 106 -12.55 17.16 3.47
C TYR A 106 -12.41 18.63 3.05
N PHE A 107 -13.17 19.53 3.72
CA PHE A 107 -13.23 20.91 3.33
C PHE A 107 -12.23 21.77 4.11
N ASP A 108 -12.00 22.98 3.64
CA ASP A 108 -11.11 23.93 4.30
C ASP A 108 -11.49 24.20 5.76
N THR A 109 -12.81 24.20 6.07
CA THR A 109 -13.33 24.32 7.43
C THR A 109 -12.83 23.20 8.33
N ASP A 110 -12.84 21.95 7.85
CA ASP A 110 -12.40 20.79 8.62
C ASP A 110 -10.89 20.90 8.95
N TYR A 111 -10.09 21.35 7.99
CA TYR A 111 -8.66 21.60 8.19
C TYR A 111 -8.38 22.79 9.10
N SER A 112 -9.16 23.88 8.98
CA SER A 112 -9.03 25.04 9.84
C SER A 112 -9.40 24.70 11.29
N GLU A 113 -10.48 23.93 11.50
CA GLU A 113 -10.86 23.42 12.83
C GLU A 113 -9.81 22.47 13.42
N ALA A 114 -9.10 21.72 12.57
CA ALA A 114 -7.97 20.89 12.95
C ALA A 114 -6.71 21.72 13.32
N GLY A 115 -6.74 23.04 13.14
CA GLY A 115 -5.66 23.96 13.44
C GLY A 115 -4.67 24.19 12.29
N ALA A 116 -4.98 23.74 11.07
CA ALA A 116 -4.19 24.05 9.90
C ALA A 116 -4.45 25.47 9.40
N ARG A 117 -3.43 26.04 8.78
CA ARG A 117 -3.54 27.31 8.06
C ARG A 117 -3.94 27.06 6.61
N ILE A 118 -5.07 27.63 6.17
CA ILE A 118 -5.50 27.55 4.77
C ILE A 118 -4.75 28.60 3.96
N VAL A 119 -4.16 28.17 2.86
CA VAL A 119 -3.30 29.00 1.99
C VAL A 119 -3.89 29.04 0.58
N TYR A 120 -4.04 30.24 0.03
CA TYR A 120 -4.57 30.48 -1.31
C TYR A 120 -3.49 30.65 -2.37
N ASP A 121 -2.29 31.07 -1.95
CA ASP A 121 -1.15 31.21 -2.84
C ASP A 121 -0.23 29.97 -2.75
N LYS A 122 -0.12 29.28 -3.86
CA LYS A 122 0.72 28.09 -3.99
C LYS A 122 2.20 28.39 -3.67
N ALA A 123 2.69 29.58 -4.03
CA ALA A 123 4.06 29.99 -3.72
C ALA A 123 4.27 30.17 -2.21
N GLU A 124 3.26 30.59 -1.47
CA GLU A 124 3.30 30.66 -0.01
C GLU A 124 3.34 29.26 0.60
N LEU A 125 2.51 28.33 0.12
CA LEU A 125 2.50 26.94 0.58
C LEU A 125 3.87 26.28 0.43
N TYR A 126 4.53 26.50 -0.72
CA TYR A 126 5.86 25.92 -1.01
C TYR A 126 7.01 26.53 -0.21
N LYS A 127 6.73 27.43 0.76
CA LYS A 127 7.69 27.80 1.81
C LYS A 127 7.78 26.78 2.94
N ALA A 128 6.85 25.82 3.01
CA ALA A 128 6.88 24.75 3.99
C ALA A 128 8.16 23.90 3.84
N THR A 129 8.77 23.51 4.96
CA THR A 129 10.01 22.70 4.93
C THR A 129 9.80 21.29 4.41
N THR A 130 8.58 20.77 4.54
CA THR A 130 8.20 19.44 4.09
C THR A 130 6.90 19.51 3.28
N ILE A 131 6.96 19.14 2.03
CA ILE A 131 5.78 19.05 1.14
C ILE A 131 5.31 17.59 1.07
N ILE A 132 4.04 17.34 1.33
CA ILE A 132 3.46 16.00 1.27
C ILE A 132 2.33 15.98 0.23
N LYS A 133 2.39 15.00 -0.71
CA LYS A 133 1.47 14.88 -1.85
C LYS A 133 0.94 13.47 -2.01
N SER A 134 -0.26 13.34 -2.60
CA SER A 134 -0.84 12.04 -2.99
C SER A 134 -0.45 11.62 -4.41
N ALA A 135 -0.09 12.56 -5.27
CA ALA A 135 0.40 12.32 -6.63
C ALA A 135 1.92 12.60 -6.73
N PRO A 136 2.61 12.04 -7.75
CA PRO A 136 3.99 12.40 -8.05
C PRO A 136 4.16 13.89 -8.26
N ILE A 137 5.34 14.43 -7.91
CA ILE A 137 5.63 15.83 -8.14
C ILE A 137 5.72 16.12 -9.64
N SER A 138 5.06 17.18 -10.08
CA SER A 138 5.12 17.68 -11.45
C SER A 138 6.33 18.59 -11.66
N GLU A 139 6.66 18.87 -12.92
CA GLU A 139 7.75 19.79 -13.29
C GLU A 139 7.51 21.22 -12.78
N GLN A 140 6.26 21.69 -12.87
CA GLN A 140 5.87 23.00 -12.36
C GLN A 140 5.99 23.09 -10.83
N GLU A 141 5.64 22.05 -10.13
CA GLU A 141 5.77 21.96 -8.67
C GLU A 141 7.23 21.84 -8.23
N ALA A 142 8.03 21.08 -8.97
CA ALA A 142 9.48 20.99 -8.72
C ALA A 142 10.15 22.36 -8.87
N ALA A 143 9.68 23.22 -9.78
CA ALA A 143 10.16 24.58 -9.94
C ALA A 143 9.87 25.47 -8.71
N LEU A 144 8.75 25.26 -8.01
CA LEU A 144 8.37 26.01 -6.80
C LEU A 144 9.15 25.61 -5.54
N LEU A 145 9.76 24.41 -5.52
CA LEU A 145 10.51 23.94 -4.36
C LEU A 145 11.67 24.87 -4.03
N GLN A 146 11.89 25.07 -2.73
CA GLN A 146 13.04 25.80 -2.20
C GLN A 146 14.21 24.85 -1.93
N PRO A 147 15.47 25.33 -1.95
CA PRO A 147 16.63 24.50 -1.62
C PRO A 147 16.53 23.81 -0.26
N ASN A 148 16.98 22.56 -0.19
CA ASN A 148 17.01 21.71 1.00
C ASN A 148 15.64 21.33 1.58
N GLN A 149 14.53 21.52 0.84
CA GLN A 149 13.22 21.03 1.27
C GLN A 149 13.14 19.51 1.19
N ILE A 150 12.09 19.00 1.84
CA ILE A 150 11.73 17.59 1.82
C ILE A 150 10.44 17.44 1.04
N VAL A 151 10.38 16.44 0.16
CA VAL A 151 9.18 16.07 -0.59
C VAL A 151 8.83 14.62 -0.29
N ILE A 152 7.61 14.38 0.17
CA ILE A 152 7.05 13.04 0.40
C ILE A 152 5.89 12.86 -0.57
N SER A 153 6.07 12.01 -1.58
CA SER A 153 5.07 11.76 -2.63
C SER A 153 5.23 10.35 -3.18
N PRO A 154 4.25 9.79 -3.88
CA PRO A 154 4.49 8.54 -4.59
C PRO A 154 5.44 8.76 -5.76
N ILE A 155 6.05 7.68 -6.24
CA ILE A 155 6.88 7.72 -7.45
C ILE A 155 6.22 6.90 -8.55
N HIS A 156 6.05 7.49 -9.73
CA HIS A 156 5.57 6.78 -10.90
C HIS A 156 6.68 6.73 -11.96
N LEU A 157 7.61 5.82 -11.75
CA LEU A 157 8.83 5.72 -12.56
C LEU A 157 8.60 5.73 -14.08
N PRO A 158 7.57 5.07 -14.68
CA PRO A 158 7.30 5.15 -16.10
C PRO A 158 7.04 6.56 -16.63
N LEU A 159 6.35 7.40 -15.84
CA LEU A 159 5.96 8.76 -16.22
C LEU A 159 6.94 9.85 -15.72
N MET A 160 7.93 9.46 -14.92
CA MET A 160 8.92 10.39 -14.38
C MET A 160 9.81 10.92 -15.52
N LYS A 161 10.08 12.24 -15.49
CA LYS A 161 10.97 12.95 -16.42
C LYS A 161 12.32 13.22 -15.77
N SER A 162 13.39 13.31 -16.59
CA SER A 162 14.75 13.65 -16.11
C SER A 162 14.83 15.06 -15.54
N GLU A 163 14.09 16.00 -16.13
CA GLU A 163 14.08 17.43 -15.76
C GLU A 163 13.63 17.65 -14.29
N ILE A 164 12.70 16.82 -13.82
CA ILE A 164 12.29 16.84 -12.42
C ILE A 164 13.44 16.42 -11.52
N LEU A 165 14.14 15.33 -11.87
CA LEU A 165 15.29 14.84 -11.08
C LEU A 165 16.43 15.86 -11.06
N GLU A 166 16.71 16.52 -12.18
CA GLU A 166 17.72 17.57 -12.27
C GLU A 166 17.40 18.74 -11.32
N GLN A 167 16.12 19.17 -11.27
CA GLN A 167 15.69 20.21 -10.34
C GLN A 167 15.81 19.76 -8.87
N LEU A 168 15.42 18.51 -8.55
CA LEU A 168 15.54 17.97 -7.19
C LEU A 168 17.01 17.90 -6.74
N ILE A 169 17.91 17.49 -7.64
CA ILE A 169 19.36 17.43 -7.39
C ILE A 169 19.93 18.85 -7.20
N ALA A 170 19.64 19.75 -8.13
CA ALA A 170 20.16 21.11 -8.09
C ALA A 170 19.75 21.87 -6.82
N LYS A 171 18.51 21.67 -6.36
CA LYS A 171 17.96 22.25 -5.12
C LYS A 171 18.28 21.43 -3.87
N LYS A 172 19.06 20.34 -3.96
CA LYS A 172 19.42 19.45 -2.86
C LYS A 172 18.22 18.91 -2.08
N ILE A 173 17.12 18.62 -2.78
CA ILE A 173 15.89 18.12 -2.19
C ILE A 173 16.10 16.71 -1.62
N ILE A 174 15.52 16.45 -0.44
CA ILE A 174 15.32 15.11 0.08
C ILE A 174 13.95 14.63 -0.39
N ALA A 175 13.92 13.69 -1.33
CA ALA A 175 12.67 13.18 -1.86
C ALA A 175 12.45 11.72 -1.45
N ILE A 176 11.26 11.47 -0.87
CA ILE A 176 10.85 10.19 -0.31
C ILE A 176 9.63 9.68 -1.07
N ALA A 177 9.77 8.54 -1.70
CA ALA A 177 8.68 7.81 -2.32
C ALA A 177 7.93 7.01 -1.25
N PHE A 178 6.78 7.48 -0.81
CA PHE A 178 6.03 6.81 0.27
C PHE A 178 5.50 5.43 -0.13
N ASP A 179 5.30 5.17 -1.41
CA ASP A 179 4.96 3.86 -1.97
C ASP A 179 6.11 2.84 -1.89
N SER A 180 7.31 3.31 -1.61
CA SER A 180 8.52 2.49 -1.41
C SER A 180 8.93 2.34 0.06
N ILE A 181 8.23 3.01 0.99
CA ILE A 181 8.44 2.85 2.43
C ILE A 181 8.01 1.44 2.85
N LYS A 182 8.82 0.81 3.69
CA LYS A 182 8.52 -0.49 4.31
C LYS A 182 8.23 -0.32 5.79
N ASP A 183 7.31 -1.15 6.28
CA ASP A 183 7.10 -1.33 7.71
C ASP A 183 8.13 -2.32 8.32
N ASP A 184 8.04 -2.53 9.63
CA ASP A 184 8.93 -3.43 10.36
C ASP A 184 8.75 -4.90 9.93
N ALA A 185 7.61 -5.27 9.35
CA ALA A 185 7.36 -6.58 8.74
C ALA A 185 7.92 -6.71 7.31
N GLY A 186 8.55 -5.64 6.78
CA GLY A 186 9.12 -5.59 5.43
C GLY A 186 8.08 -5.47 4.33
N THR A 187 6.82 -5.14 4.66
CA THR A 187 5.75 -4.91 3.68
C THR A 187 5.70 -3.43 3.26
N TYR A 188 4.93 -3.14 2.21
CA TYR A 188 4.71 -1.78 1.72
C TYR A 188 3.30 -1.35 2.15
N PRO A 189 3.12 -0.68 3.30
CA PRO A 189 1.81 -0.50 3.93
C PRO A 189 0.86 0.33 3.07
N ILE A 190 1.32 1.41 2.44
CA ILE A 190 0.48 2.25 1.57
C ILE A 190 0.08 1.50 0.29
N VAL A 191 1.04 0.83 -0.37
CA VAL A 191 0.75 0.04 -1.58
C VAL A 191 -0.22 -1.09 -1.27
N ARG A 192 -0.07 -1.73 -0.11
CA ARG A 192 -0.98 -2.78 0.35
C ARG A 192 -2.39 -2.24 0.54
N SER A 193 -2.55 -1.13 1.26
CA SER A 193 -3.87 -0.51 1.49
C SER A 193 -4.54 -0.10 0.17
N MET A 194 -3.79 0.52 -0.76
CA MET A 194 -4.32 0.86 -2.08
C MET A 194 -4.72 -0.39 -2.88
N SER A 195 -3.96 -1.48 -2.75
CA SER A 195 -4.28 -2.76 -3.41
C SER A 195 -5.54 -3.42 -2.81
N GLU A 196 -5.74 -3.32 -1.51
CA GLU A 196 -6.95 -3.82 -0.84
C GLU A 196 -8.19 -3.03 -1.30
N ILE A 197 -8.08 -1.70 -1.37
CA ILE A 197 -9.15 -0.84 -1.89
C ILE A 197 -9.44 -1.18 -3.36
N ALA A 198 -8.41 -1.31 -4.18
CA ALA A 198 -8.57 -1.60 -5.60
C ALA A 198 -9.30 -2.93 -5.85
N GLY A 199 -8.97 -3.98 -5.09
CA GLY A 199 -9.64 -5.28 -5.19
C GLY A 199 -11.12 -5.22 -4.80
N ASN A 200 -11.44 -4.58 -3.67
CA ASN A 200 -12.83 -4.39 -3.22
C ASN A 200 -13.64 -3.55 -4.21
N TYR A 201 -13.08 -2.41 -4.63
CA TYR A 201 -13.78 -1.49 -5.55
C TYR A 201 -13.96 -2.10 -6.94
N ALA A 202 -13.04 -2.94 -7.43
CA ALA A 202 -13.17 -3.66 -8.69
C ALA A 202 -14.43 -4.53 -8.71
N VAL A 203 -14.73 -5.25 -7.63
CA VAL A 203 -15.93 -6.10 -7.53
C VAL A 203 -17.21 -5.28 -7.49
N LEU A 204 -17.24 -4.19 -6.73
CA LEU A 204 -18.39 -3.27 -6.68
C LEU A 204 -18.64 -2.64 -8.06
N THR A 205 -17.57 -2.25 -8.74
CA THR A 205 -17.63 -1.72 -10.11
C THR A 205 -18.16 -2.77 -11.09
N ALA A 206 -17.69 -4.01 -10.99
CA ALA A 206 -18.18 -5.11 -11.82
C ALA A 206 -19.67 -5.36 -11.57
N ALA A 207 -20.12 -5.39 -10.32
CA ALA A 207 -21.53 -5.56 -9.95
C ALA A 207 -22.41 -4.44 -10.55
N ARG A 208 -21.92 -3.20 -10.51
CA ARG A 208 -22.59 -2.04 -11.12
C ARG A 208 -22.78 -2.26 -12.63
N TYR A 209 -21.70 -2.60 -13.36
CA TYR A 209 -21.75 -2.75 -14.82
C TYR A 209 -22.38 -4.05 -15.31
N LEU A 210 -22.68 -5.01 -14.42
CA LEU A 210 -23.55 -6.14 -14.72
C LEU A 210 -25.05 -5.75 -14.68
N SER A 211 -25.39 -4.64 -14.00
CA SER A 211 -26.77 -4.15 -13.89
C SER A 211 -27.25 -3.49 -15.18
N ASN A 212 -28.55 -3.55 -15.45
CA ASN A 212 -29.19 -2.84 -16.57
C ASN A 212 -29.08 -1.31 -16.45
N THR A 213 -28.94 -0.76 -15.25
CA THR A 213 -28.80 0.68 -15.03
C THR A 213 -27.57 1.27 -15.71
N ASP A 214 -26.53 0.48 -15.90
CA ASP A 214 -25.27 0.88 -16.56
C ASP A 214 -25.03 0.09 -17.88
N ASN A 215 -26.12 -0.28 -18.59
CA ASN A 215 -26.11 -1.01 -19.86
C ASN A 215 -25.46 -2.42 -19.79
N GLY A 216 -25.46 -3.03 -18.63
CA GLY A 216 -25.08 -4.42 -18.43
C GLY A 216 -26.22 -5.39 -18.81
N LYS A 217 -25.99 -6.68 -18.62
CA LYS A 217 -26.95 -7.73 -19.00
C LYS A 217 -28.00 -8.08 -17.91
N GLY A 218 -28.09 -7.30 -16.83
CA GLY A 218 -29.09 -7.45 -15.78
C GLY A 218 -28.86 -8.64 -14.84
N ILE A 219 -27.62 -8.98 -14.53
CA ILE A 219 -27.27 -10.07 -13.61
C ILE A 219 -26.94 -9.52 -12.24
N LEU A 220 -27.56 -10.07 -11.20
CA LEU A 220 -27.17 -9.84 -9.81
C LEU A 220 -25.94 -10.70 -9.47
N LEU A 221 -24.86 -10.08 -8.98
CA LEU A 221 -23.58 -10.74 -8.77
C LEU A 221 -23.68 -12.00 -7.90
N GLY A 222 -24.42 -11.94 -6.79
CA GLY A 222 -24.56 -13.05 -5.84
C GLY A 222 -25.70 -14.01 -6.15
N GLY A 223 -26.49 -13.78 -7.21
CA GLY A 223 -27.70 -14.56 -7.47
C GLY A 223 -28.74 -14.44 -6.35
N ILE A 224 -29.73 -15.32 -6.37
CA ILE A 224 -30.74 -15.48 -5.32
C ILE A 224 -31.17 -16.96 -5.23
N THR A 225 -31.99 -17.33 -4.24
CA THR A 225 -32.55 -18.67 -4.15
C THR A 225 -33.23 -19.05 -5.45
N GLY A 226 -32.79 -20.15 -6.08
CA GLY A 226 -33.29 -20.63 -7.37
C GLY A 226 -32.65 -20.00 -8.60
N VAL A 227 -31.78 -18.96 -8.45
CA VAL A 227 -31.02 -18.35 -9.55
C VAL A 227 -29.53 -18.38 -9.19
N PRO A 228 -28.69 -19.03 -10.01
CA PRO A 228 -27.27 -19.17 -9.69
C PRO A 228 -26.54 -17.81 -9.68
N PRO A 229 -25.44 -17.66 -8.91
CA PRO A 229 -24.63 -16.46 -8.88
C PRO A 229 -23.83 -16.28 -10.16
N ALA A 230 -23.37 -15.05 -10.39
CA ALA A 230 -22.40 -14.74 -11.44
C ALA A 230 -21.05 -15.40 -11.17
N THR A 231 -20.34 -15.77 -12.25
CA THR A 231 -18.98 -16.27 -12.17
C THR A 231 -17.98 -15.12 -12.31
N VAL A 232 -17.19 -14.92 -11.26
CA VAL A 232 -16.09 -13.93 -11.21
C VAL A 232 -14.77 -14.67 -11.35
N LEU A 233 -14.04 -14.39 -12.44
CA LEU A 233 -12.72 -14.92 -12.71
C LEU A 233 -11.68 -13.85 -12.36
N ILE A 234 -10.71 -14.18 -11.50
CA ILE A 234 -9.67 -13.27 -11.03
C ILE A 234 -8.31 -13.77 -11.50
N ILE A 235 -7.55 -12.91 -12.18
CA ILE A 235 -6.24 -13.23 -12.71
C ILE A 235 -5.19 -12.51 -11.87
N GLY A 236 -4.52 -13.25 -10.99
CA GLY A 236 -3.56 -12.79 -10.00
C GLY A 236 -4.03 -13.03 -8.56
N ALA A 237 -3.23 -13.77 -7.78
CA ALA A 237 -3.46 -14.06 -6.36
C ALA A 237 -2.60 -13.18 -5.43
N GLY A 238 -2.37 -11.91 -5.85
CA GLY A 238 -1.76 -10.87 -5.03
C GLY A 238 -2.76 -10.25 -4.06
N VAL A 239 -2.40 -9.11 -3.43
CA VAL A 239 -3.29 -8.40 -2.49
C VAL A 239 -4.59 -7.95 -3.18
N VAL A 240 -4.50 -7.41 -4.40
CA VAL A 240 -5.68 -7.01 -5.20
C VAL A 240 -6.60 -8.21 -5.43
N GLY A 241 -6.05 -9.34 -5.92
CA GLY A 241 -6.84 -10.53 -6.22
C GLY A 241 -7.43 -11.17 -4.97
N GLU A 242 -6.70 -11.19 -3.86
CA GLU A 242 -7.21 -11.69 -2.57
C GLU A 242 -8.38 -10.82 -2.06
N SER A 243 -8.26 -9.50 -2.12
CA SER A 243 -9.31 -8.58 -1.69
C SER A 243 -10.53 -8.66 -2.61
N ALA A 244 -10.31 -8.77 -3.93
CA ALA A 244 -11.39 -8.99 -4.89
C ALA A 244 -12.12 -10.34 -4.64
N ALA A 245 -11.36 -11.40 -4.37
CA ALA A 245 -11.96 -12.71 -4.05
C ALA A 245 -12.81 -12.65 -2.78
N ARG A 246 -12.32 -12.02 -1.71
CA ARG A 246 -13.10 -11.83 -0.47
C ARG A 246 -14.38 -11.04 -0.71
N ALA A 247 -14.28 -9.93 -1.46
CA ALA A 247 -15.45 -9.11 -1.76
C ALA A 247 -16.47 -9.85 -2.62
N ALA A 248 -16.02 -10.54 -3.66
CA ALA A 248 -16.92 -11.31 -4.55
C ALA A 248 -17.61 -12.47 -3.80
N LEU A 249 -16.86 -13.23 -2.98
CA LEU A 249 -17.42 -14.28 -2.13
C LEU A 249 -18.38 -13.71 -1.08
N GLY A 250 -18.04 -12.56 -0.46
CA GLY A 250 -18.91 -11.88 0.50
C GLY A 250 -20.24 -11.41 -0.12
N LEU A 251 -20.25 -11.11 -1.42
CA LEU A 251 -21.46 -10.80 -2.18
C LEU A 251 -22.16 -12.06 -2.76
N GLY A 252 -21.66 -13.27 -2.48
CA GLY A 252 -22.26 -14.53 -2.90
C GLY A 252 -21.88 -15.00 -4.31
N ALA A 253 -20.90 -14.38 -4.97
CA ALA A 253 -20.48 -14.77 -6.32
C ALA A 253 -19.72 -16.12 -6.33
N SER A 254 -19.74 -16.81 -7.49
CA SER A 254 -18.87 -17.94 -7.76
C SER A 254 -17.49 -17.43 -8.19
N VAL A 255 -16.43 -17.78 -7.44
CA VAL A 255 -15.10 -17.21 -7.66
C VAL A 255 -14.10 -18.23 -8.18
N LYS A 256 -13.38 -17.89 -9.26
CA LYS A 256 -12.28 -18.66 -9.85
C LYS A 256 -11.02 -17.80 -9.90
N ILE A 257 -9.88 -18.35 -9.47
CA ILE A 257 -8.64 -17.58 -9.27
C ILE A 257 -7.50 -18.26 -10.05
N PHE A 258 -6.76 -17.43 -10.80
CA PHE A 258 -5.63 -17.86 -11.60
C PHE A 258 -4.35 -17.11 -11.18
N ASP A 259 -3.26 -17.83 -10.91
CA ASP A 259 -1.92 -17.24 -10.69
C ASP A 259 -0.83 -18.30 -10.99
N ASN A 260 0.29 -17.90 -11.57
CA ASN A 260 1.40 -18.83 -11.84
C ASN A 260 2.15 -19.26 -10.57
N SER A 261 1.93 -18.59 -9.44
CA SER A 261 2.55 -18.93 -8.16
C SER A 261 1.62 -19.81 -7.33
N ILE A 262 1.90 -21.10 -7.25
CA ILE A 262 1.20 -22.04 -6.37
C ILE A 262 1.23 -21.55 -4.91
N TYR A 263 2.34 -20.97 -4.46
CA TYR A 263 2.45 -20.40 -3.12
C TYR A 263 1.43 -19.26 -2.87
N ARG A 264 1.22 -18.37 -3.85
CA ARG A 264 0.22 -17.31 -3.73
C ARG A 264 -1.20 -17.86 -3.70
N LEU A 265 -1.49 -18.85 -4.55
CA LEU A 265 -2.79 -19.52 -4.55
C LEU A 265 -3.08 -20.20 -3.20
N MET A 266 -2.09 -20.94 -2.66
CA MET A 266 -2.19 -21.58 -1.34
C MET A 266 -2.40 -20.55 -0.22
N ARG A 267 -1.60 -19.49 -0.19
CA ARG A 267 -1.72 -18.41 0.80
C ARG A 267 -3.11 -17.76 0.74
N LEU A 268 -3.57 -17.40 -0.46
CA LEU A 268 -4.89 -16.81 -0.68
C LEU A 268 -5.98 -17.74 -0.17
N GLN A 269 -5.92 -19.02 -0.49
CA GLN A 269 -6.90 -20.01 -0.06
C GLN A 269 -6.95 -20.13 1.48
N ASN A 270 -5.78 -20.17 2.13
CA ASN A 270 -5.71 -20.20 3.59
C ASN A 270 -6.28 -18.91 4.22
N ASN A 271 -5.98 -17.76 3.62
CA ASN A 271 -6.44 -16.47 4.12
C ASN A 271 -7.96 -16.25 3.94
N ILE A 272 -8.56 -16.78 2.89
CA ILE A 272 -10.01 -16.66 2.65
C ILE A 272 -10.79 -17.57 3.60
N GLY A 273 -10.22 -18.71 4.01
CA GLY A 273 -10.87 -19.65 4.94
C GLY A 273 -11.98 -20.50 4.32
N THR A 274 -12.24 -20.37 3.02
CA THR A 274 -13.16 -21.22 2.26
C THR A 274 -12.51 -21.69 0.96
N ARG A 275 -12.92 -22.86 0.47
CA ARG A 275 -12.37 -23.37 -0.79
C ARG A 275 -12.96 -22.62 -1.97
N CYS A 276 -12.10 -22.13 -2.85
CA CYS A 276 -12.45 -21.60 -4.16
C CYS A 276 -11.74 -22.40 -5.25
N TYR A 277 -12.22 -22.28 -6.47
CA TYR A 277 -11.52 -22.80 -7.65
C TYR A 277 -10.20 -22.03 -7.82
N THR A 278 -9.08 -22.73 -7.85
CA THR A 278 -7.76 -22.15 -8.12
C THR A 278 -7.06 -22.93 -9.23
N SER A 279 -6.38 -22.22 -10.14
CA SER A 279 -5.59 -22.82 -11.21
C SER A 279 -4.35 -22.00 -11.51
N VAL A 280 -3.35 -22.62 -12.11
CA VAL A 280 -2.26 -21.91 -12.78
C VAL A 280 -2.78 -21.26 -14.07
N ILE A 281 -2.11 -20.19 -14.52
CA ILE A 281 -2.44 -19.52 -15.80
C ILE A 281 -1.95 -20.42 -16.94
N GLU A 282 -2.79 -21.38 -17.32
CA GLU A 282 -2.59 -22.22 -18.48
C GLU A 282 -3.56 -21.73 -19.57
N PRO A 283 -3.09 -21.42 -20.80
CA PRO A 283 -3.88 -20.72 -21.80
C PRO A 283 -5.20 -21.39 -22.19
N VAL A 284 -5.23 -22.72 -22.29
CA VAL A 284 -6.47 -23.45 -22.69
C VAL A 284 -7.50 -23.38 -21.57
N THR A 285 -7.09 -23.72 -20.35
CA THR A 285 -7.96 -23.67 -19.17
C THR A 285 -8.47 -22.27 -18.90
N LEU A 286 -7.58 -21.25 -19.02
CA LEU A 286 -7.96 -19.84 -18.85
C LEU A 286 -9.01 -19.43 -19.90
N ALA A 287 -8.82 -19.81 -21.17
CA ALA A 287 -9.76 -19.49 -22.25
C ALA A 287 -11.14 -20.13 -22.05
N GLU A 288 -11.19 -21.39 -21.62
CA GLU A 288 -12.44 -22.09 -21.31
C GLU A 288 -13.19 -21.43 -20.14
N GLU A 289 -12.48 -21.05 -19.10
CA GLU A 289 -13.08 -20.42 -17.93
C GLU A 289 -13.51 -18.98 -18.19
N LEU A 290 -12.77 -18.22 -19.02
CA LEU A 290 -13.17 -16.89 -19.46
C LEU A 290 -14.44 -16.91 -20.29
N LYS A 291 -14.63 -17.92 -21.17
CA LYS A 291 -15.85 -18.11 -21.96
C LYS A 291 -17.12 -18.23 -21.07
N ASN A 292 -16.95 -18.80 -19.88
CA ASN A 292 -18.04 -19.00 -18.93
C ASN A 292 -18.13 -17.88 -17.86
N ALA A 293 -17.20 -16.96 -17.81
CA ALA A 293 -17.16 -15.87 -16.85
C ALA A 293 -18.20 -14.77 -17.17
N ASP A 294 -18.80 -14.21 -16.13
CA ASP A 294 -19.62 -13.00 -16.21
C ASP A 294 -18.79 -11.76 -15.88
N VAL A 295 -17.75 -11.93 -15.08
CA VAL A 295 -16.76 -10.90 -14.72
C VAL A 295 -15.35 -11.49 -14.83
N ALA A 296 -14.42 -10.74 -15.42
CA ALA A 296 -12.99 -11.04 -15.39
C ALA A 296 -12.22 -9.86 -14.78
N ILE A 297 -11.45 -10.11 -13.72
CA ILE A 297 -10.67 -9.09 -13.01
C ILE A 297 -9.18 -9.35 -13.22
N GLY A 298 -8.48 -8.42 -13.87
CA GLY A 298 -7.03 -8.42 -14.02
C GLY A 298 -6.34 -7.80 -12.80
N ALA A 299 -5.56 -8.61 -12.07
CA ALA A 299 -4.90 -8.24 -10.82
C ALA A 299 -3.43 -8.70 -10.79
N LEU A 300 -2.78 -8.76 -11.96
CA LEU A 300 -1.39 -9.20 -12.07
C LEU A 300 -0.41 -8.11 -11.62
N LYS A 301 0.65 -8.55 -10.96
CA LYS A 301 1.77 -7.68 -10.60
C LYS A 301 2.68 -7.51 -11.83
N PRO A 302 3.16 -6.28 -12.10
CA PRO A 302 4.09 -6.04 -13.20
C PRO A 302 5.41 -6.80 -13.02
N VAL A 303 5.97 -7.26 -14.13
CA VAL A 303 7.30 -7.83 -14.22
C VAL A 303 8.18 -6.81 -14.94
N ASN A 304 9.31 -6.44 -14.34
CA ASN A 304 10.18 -5.39 -14.88
C ASN A 304 9.46 -4.06 -15.20
N GLY A 305 8.42 -3.72 -14.43
CA GLY A 305 7.68 -2.47 -14.56
C GLY A 305 6.50 -2.51 -15.52
N ILE A 306 6.30 -3.58 -16.28
CA ILE A 306 5.19 -3.76 -17.23
C ILE A 306 4.40 -5.02 -16.86
N THR A 307 3.07 -4.94 -16.91
CA THR A 307 2.20 -6.10 -16.69
C THR A 307 2.21 -7.00 -17.93
N PRO A 308 2.42 -8.32 -17.78
CA PRO A 308 2.32 -9.23 -18.91
C PRO A 308 0.88 -9.38 -19.39
N VAL A 309 0.68 -9.34 -20.70
CA VAL A 309 -0.61 -9.68 -21.32
C VAL A 309 -0.77 -11.20 -21.27
N VAL A 310 -1.83 -11.66 -20.61
CA VAL A 310 -2.15 -13.10 -20.46
C VAL A 310 -3.51 -13.46 -21.05
N VAL A 311 -4.38 -12.47 -21.27
CA VAL A 311 -5.66 -12.64 -21.94
C VAL A 311 -5.61 -12.02 -23.32
N THR A 312 -5.68 -12.87 -24.35
CA THR A 312 -5.64 -12.43 -25.75
C THR A 312 -6.96 -11.82 -26.20
N GLU A 313 -6.94 -11.06 -27.27
CA GLU A 313 -8.13 -10.50 -27.90
C GLU A 313 -9.13 -11.60 -28.30
N GLN A 314 -8.64 -12.74 -28.79
CA GLN A 314 -9.48 -13.89 -29.12
C GLN A 314 -10.18 -14.48 -27.89
N MET A 315 -9.52 -14.55 -26.73
CA MET A 315 -10.15 -15.01 -25.50
C MET A 315 -11.29 -14.07 -25.09
N VAL A 316 -11.08 -12.76 -25.19
CA VAL A 316 -12.12 -11.77 -24.90
C VAL A 316 -13.28 -11.85 -25.88
N SER A 317 -13.03 -12.05 -27.18
CA SER A 317 -14.09 -12.16 -28.19
C SER A 317 -14.99 -13.39 -27.99
N ASN A 318 -14.51 -14.40 -27.25
CA ASN A 318 -15.27 -15.59 -26.90
C ASN A 318 -16.02 -15.50 -25.55
N MET A 319 -15.86 -14.40 -24.81
CA MET A 319 -16.60 -14.16 -23.57
C MET A 319 -18.09 -13.95 -23.86
N LYS A 320 -18.93 -14.14 -22.85
CA LYS A 320 -20.37 -13.87 -22.96
C LYS A 320 -20.63 -12.40 -23.27
N ALA A 321 -21.55 -12.13 -24.19
CA ALA A 321 -22.02 -10.75 -24.43
C ALA A 321 -22.55 -10.13 -23.12
N GLY A 322 -22.18 -8.87 -22.86
CA GLY A 322 -22.51 -8.13 -21.64
C GLY A 322 -21.74 -8.57 -20.39
N SER A 323 -20.70 -9.42 -20.53
CA SER A 323 -19.75 -9.65 -19.44
C SER A 323 -18.87 -8.40 -19.20
N VAL A 324 -18.22 -8.35 -18.03
CA VAL A 324 -17.46 -7.19 -17.58
C VAL A 324 -16.00 -7.58 -17.34
N VAL A 325 -15.09 -6.84 -17.95
CA VAL A 325 -13.65 -6.89 -17.69
C VAL A 325 -13.26 -5.68 -16.84
N ILE A 326 -12.62 -5.92 -15.69
CA ILE A 326 -12.00 -4.89 -14.84
C ILE A 326 -10.48 -5.11 -14.86
N ASP A 327 -9.73 -4.26 -15.55
CA ASP A 327 -8.27 -4.39 -15.57
C ASP A 327 -7.61 -3.44 -14.56
N VAL A 328 -7.43 -3.94 -13.32
CA VAL A 328 -6.74 -3.20 -12.26
C VAL A 328 -5.24 -3.06 -12.54
N SER A 329 -4.69 -3.90 -13.43
CA SER A 329 -3.28 -3.86 -13.82
C SER A 329 -2.98 -2.71 -14.81
N MET A 330 -3.99 -1.91 -15.18
CA MET A 330 -3.91 -0.89 -16.24
C MET A 330 -2.86 0.20 -15.95
N ASP A 331 -2.57 0.51 -14.69
CA ASP A 331 -1.50 1.42 -14.28
C ASP A 331 -0.12 1.05 -14.84
N ARG A 332 0.06 -0.21 -15.25
CA ARG A 332 1.31 -0.78 -15.75
C ARG A 332 1.13 -1.52 -17.09
N GLY A 333 0.14 -1.11 -17.88
CA GLY A 333 -0.07 -1.60 -19.25
C GLY A 333 -1.25 -2.57 -19.41
N GLY A 334 -1.81 -3.10 -18.32
CA GLY A 334 -2.93 -4.03 -18.36
C GLY A 334 -2.52 -5.48 -18.66
N CYS A 335 -3.38 -6.44 -18.32
CA CYS A 335 -3.15 -7.88 -18.59
C CYS A 335 -4.10 -8.46 -19.64
N PHE A 336 -5.02 -7.67 -20.16
CA PHE A 336 -5.85 -8.01 -21.33
C PHE A 336 -5.34 -7.27 -22.56
N GLU A 337 -5.19 -7.96 -23.66
CA GLU A 337 -4.77 -7.38 -24.94
C GLU A 337 -5.75 -6.29 -25.43
N THR A 338 -7.01 -6.42 -25.06
CA THR A 338 -8.08 -5.47 -25.41
C THR A 338 -8.14 -4.23 -24.51
N SER A 339 -7.39 -4.19 -23.41
CA SER A 339 -7.39 -3.08 -22.46
C SER A 339 -6.86 -1.81 -23.09
N ARG A 340 -7.53 -0.70 -22.82
CA ARG A 340 -7.08 0.66 -23.14
C ARG A 340 -7.42 1.60 -22.00
N LEU A 341 -6.60 2.61 -21.79
CA LEU A 341 -6.81 3.62 -20.75
C LEU A 341 -8.19 4.26 -20.86
N THR A 342 -8.90 4.31 -19.77
CA THR A 342 -10.16 5.02 -19.57
C THR A 342 -10.00 6.04 -18.44
N SER A 343 -11.06 6.73 -18.08
CA SER A 343 -11.04 7.77 -17.04
C SER A 343 -12.23 7.63 -16.10
N HIS A 344 -12.18 8.22 -14.91
CA HIS A 344 -13.33 8.21 -13.99
C HIS A 344 -14.57 8.88 -14.59
N GLU A 345 -14.40 9.82 -15.53
CA GLU A 345 -15.53 10.48 -16.25
C GLU A 345 -16.14 9.57 -17.33
N LYS A 346 -15.26 8.82 -18.05
CA LYS A 346 -15.66 7.86 -19.09
C LYS A 346 -15.02 6.51 -18.78
N PRO A 347 -15.55 5.78 -17.76
CA PRO A 347 -14.84 4.67 -17.15
C PRO A 347 -14.86 3.39 -17.96
N VAL A 348 -15.79 3.26 -18.92
CA VAL A 348 -15.97 2.02 -19.68
C VAL A 348 -16.02 2.25 -21.19
N PHE A 349 -15.67 1.20 -21.91
CA PHE A 349 -15.94 1.05 -23.35
C PHE A 349 -16.39 -0.38 -23.63
N LYS A 350 -17.01 -0.61 -24.77
CA LYS A 350 -17.38 -1.95 -25.24
C LYS A 350 -16.48 -2.42 -26.39
N LYS A 351 -16.03 -3.66 -26.30
CA LYS A 351 -15.35 -4.39 -27.39
C LYS A 351 -15.83 -5.84 -27.37
N TYR A 352 -16.28 -6.36 -28.49
CA TYR A 352 -16.91 -7.70 -28.60
C TYR A 352 -18.11 -7.89 -27.65
N ASP A 353 -18.94 -6.86 -27.52
CA ASP A 353 -20.04 -6.80 -26.54
C ASP A 353 -19.62 -7.02 -25.07
N VAL A 354 -18.33 -7.01 -24.76
CA VAL A 354 -17.77 -7.06 -23.41
C VAL A 354 -17.49 -5.64 -22.93
N ILE A 355 -17.95 -5.32 -21.72
CA ILE A 355 -17.73 -4.03 -21.07
C ILE A 355 -16.34 -4.02 -20.43
N HIS A 356 -15.50 -3.05 -20.78
CA HIS A 356 -14.16 -2.91 -20.23
C HIS A 356 -14.07 -1.68 -19.34
N TYR A 357 -13.66 -1.87 -18.10
CA TYR A 357 -13.28 -0.82 -17.15
C TYR A 357 -11.77 -0.88 -16.95
N CYS A 358 -11.06 0.15 -17.39
CA CYS A 358 -9.59 0.19 -17.40
C CYS A 358 -9.09 1.55 -16.88
N VAL A 359 -9.71 2.04 -15.78
CA VAL A 359 -9.34 3.31 -15.15
C VAL A 359 -8.09 3.12 -14.33
N PRO A 360 -6.99 3.86 -14.61
CA PRO A 360 -5.82 3.87 -13.75
C PRO A 360 -6.14 4.54 -12.42
N ASN A 361 -5.31 4.30 -11.39
CA ASN A 361 -5.51 4.87 -10.06
C ASN A 361 -6.92 4.60 -9.51
N ILE A 362 -7.40 3.37 -9.68
CA ILE A 362 -8.76 2.94 -9.33
C ILE A 362 -9.15 3.29 -7.88
N ALA A 363 -8.17 3.35 -6.96
CA ALA A 363 -8.39 3.73 -5.56
C ALA A 363 -8.83 5.19 -5.38
N SER A 364 -8.54 6.09 -6.35
CA SER A 364 -9.03 7.48 -6.34
C SER A 364 -10.54 7.58 -6.52
N GLY A 365 -11.19 6.53 -7.05
CA GLY A 365 -12.66 6.43 -7.13
C GLY A 365 -13.36 6.35 -5.77
N VAL A 366 -12.62 6.03 -4.70
CA VAL A 366 -13.07 6.05 -3.29
C VAL A 366 -12.08 6.84 -2.45
N SER A 367 -11.82 8.06 -2.90
CA SER A 367 -10.77 8.96 -2.43
C SER A 367 -10.76 9.18 -0.92
N ARG A 368 -11.92 9.31 -0.27
CA ARG A 368 -12.00 9.50 1.19
C ARG A 368 -11.42 8.30 1.96
N THR A 369 -11.76 7.08 1.56
CA THR A 369 -11.19 5.86 2.14
C THR A 369 -9.69 5.75 1.87
N ALA A 370 -9.28 6.04 0.63
CA ALA A 370 -7.89 5.99 0.22
C ALA A 370 -7.02 7.04 0.94
N SER A 371 -7.52 8.27 1.09
CA SER A 371 -6.85 9.35 1.84
C SER A 371 -6.65 8.97 3.30
N ARG A 372 -7.69 8.41 3.95
CA ARG A 372 -7.58 7.94 5.33
C ARG A 372 -6.55 6.83 5.48
N ALA A 373 -6.49 5.89 4.53
CA ALA A 373 -5.51 4.82 4.54
C ALA A 373 -4.06 5.32 4.36
N ILE A 374 -3.83 6.31 3.49
CA ILE A 374 -2.53 6.97 3.33
C ILE A 374 -2.17 7.72 4.61
N SER A 375 -3.10 8.52 5.12
CA SER A 375 -2.93 9.35 6.31
C SER A 375 -2.57 8.52 7.55
N ASN A 376 -3.20 7.35 7.75
CA ASN A 376 -2.91 6.44 8.85
C ASN A 376 -1.46 5.93 8.86
N VAL A 377 -0.80 5.92 7.70
CA VAL A 377 0.62 5.53 7.59
C VAL A 377 1.53 6.75 7.70
N LEU A 378 1.19 7.86 7.05
CA LEU A 378 2.05 9.04 6.99
C LEU A 378 2.06 9.84 8.31
N MET A 379 0.92 9.96 9.00
CA MET A 379 0.82 10.73 10.24
C MET A 379 1.78 10.24 11.32
N PRO A 380 1.84 8.93 11.66
CA PRO A 380 2.82 8.45 12.65
C PRO A 380 4.27 8.65 12.22
N ILE A 381 4.57 8.61 10.91
CA ILE A 381 5.90 8.89 10.38
C ILE A 381 6.25 10.36 10.62
N MET A 382 5.33 11.29 10.37
CA MET A 382 5.56 12.71 10.59
C MET A 382 5.70 13.05 12.08
N GLN A 383 4.88 12.44 12.94
CA GLN A 383 4.97 12.59 14.38
C GLN A 383 6.35 12.12 14.91
N GLN A 384 6.76 10.90 14.54
CA GLN A 384 8.08 10.38 14.89
C GLN A 384 9.22 11.22 14.32
N SER A 385 9.03 11.81 13.12
CA SER A 385 10.02 12.72 12.53
C SER A 385 10.23 13.95 13.40
N ALA A 386 9.17 14.57 13.92
CA ALA A 386 9.27 15.69 14.84
C ALA A 386 10.04 15.32 16.12
N ASP A 387 9.75 14.16 16.69
CA ASP A 387 10.40 13.68 17.93
C ASP A 387 11.88 13.33 17.73
N GLN A 388 12.28 12.95 16.50
CA GLN A 388 13.66 12.56 16.16
C GLN A 388 14.50 13.68 15.53
N GLY A 389 14.13 14.93 15.73
CA GLY A 389 14.88 16.07 15.22
C GLY A 389 14.61 16.42 13.75
N GLY A 390 13.51 15.93 13.18
CA GLY A 390 13.06 16.18 11.82
C GLY A 390 13.08 14.93 10.94
N VAL A 391 12.68 15.09 9.68
CA VAL A 391 12.60 13.98 8.72
C VAL A 391 13.97 13.33 8.47
N GLU A 392 15.05 14.07 8.56
CA GLU A 392 16.40 13.49 8.45
C GLU A 392 16.69 12.52 9.60
N GLY A 393 16.25 12.85 10.82
CA GLY A 393 16.42 11.97 11.99
C GLY A 393 15.71 10.62 11.82
N ILE A 394 14.49 10.62 11.30
CA ILE A 394 13.77 9.37 11.06
C ILE A 394 14.38 8.58 9.89
N ILE A 395 14.95 9.22 8.88
CA ILE A 395 15.71 8.54 7.81
C ILE A 395 16.92 7.83 8.41
N MET A 396 17.62 8.44 9.38
CA MET A 396 18.76 7.82 10.05
C MET A 396 18.35 6.62 10.92
N SER A 397 17.23 6.71 11.62
CA SER A 397 16.82 5.69 12.60
C SER A 397 16.01 4.54 11.99
N LYS A 398 15.23 4.76 10.91
CA LYS A 398 14.29 3.79 10.33
C LYS A 398 14.71 3.31 8.94
N THR A 399 15.27 2.11 8.86
CA THR A 399 15.68 1.48 7.59
C THR A 399 14.52 1.35 6.60
N GLY A 400 13.29 1.11 7.08
CA GLY A 400 12.10 1.03 6.22
C GLY A 400 11.82 2.33 5.47
N ILE A 401 12.02 3.48 6.12
CA ILE A 401 11.85 4.81 5.51
C ILE A 401 12.98 5.12 4.53
N ARG A 402 14.23 4.74 4.86
CA ARG A 402 15.38 4.89 3.95
C ARG A 402 15.13 4.26 2.57
N ARG A 403 14.39 3.15 2.50
CA ARG A 403 14.03 2.50 1.22
C ARG A 403 13.21 3.39 0.29
N GLY A 404 12.47 4.35 0.86
CA GLY A 404 11.70 5.32 0.09
C GLY A 404 12.52 6.50 -0.43
N VAL A 405 13.69 6.78 0.12
CA VAL A 405 14.53 7.94 -0.28
C VAL A 405 15.12 7.70 -1.67
N TYR A 406 14.80 8.57 -2.62
CA TYR A 406 15.32 8.46 -3.98
C TYR A 406 16.23 9.62 -4.41
N THR A 407 16.13 10.80 -3.73
CA THR A 407 17.15 11.84 -3.77
C THR A 407 17.51 12.25 -2.35
N TYR A 408 18.78 12.54 -2.10
CA TYR A 408 19.28 13.01 -0.81
C TYR A 408 20.40 14.01 -1.01
N LYS A 409 20.13 15.29 -0.62
CA LYS A 409 21.11 16.40 -0.63
C LYS A 409 21.93 16.50 -1.93
N GLY A 410 21.28 16.37 -3.07
CA GLY A 410 21.91 16.50 -4.38
C GLY A 410 22.41 15.20 -5.00
N CYS A 411 22.20 14.05 -4.36
CA CYS A 411 22.56 12.73 -4.87
C CYS A 411 21.31 11.89 -5.20
N ILE A 412 21.37 11.04 -6.24
CA ILE A 412 20.37 10.00 -6.52
C ILE A 412 20.70 8.76 -5.70
N THR A 413 19.76 8.36 -4.83
CA THR A 413 19.92 7.23 -3.91
C THR A 413 19.06 6.01 -4.27
N ASN A 414 18.46 6.02 -5.47
CA ASN A 414 17.66 4.91 -5.99
C ASN A 414 18.30 4.37 -7.27
N ALA A 415 18.84 3.16 -7.21
CA ALA A 415 19.58 2.55 -8.32
C ALA A 415 18.74 2.36 -9.62
N PRO A 416 17.47 1.91 -9.57
CA PRO A 416 16.59 1.88 -10.75
C PRO A 416 16.42 3.23 -11.43
N ILE A 417 16.24 4.31 -10.67
CA ILE A 417 16.10 5.67 -11.20
C ILE A 417 17.41 6.12 -11.84
N ALA A 418 18.53 5.98 -11.14
CA ALA A 418 19.85 6.33 -11.64
C ALA A 418 20.15 5.64 -12.97
N ARG A 419 19.84 4.33 -13.07
CA ARG A 419 20.04 3.54 -14.30
C ARG A 419 19.14 3.99 -15.44
N LYS A 420 17.86 4.29 -15.16
CA LYS A 420 16.89 4.70 -16.19
C LYS A 420 17.29 6.01 -16.86
N PHE A 421 17.78 6.97 -16.07
CA PHE A 421 18.05 8.34 -16.53
C PHE A 421 19.55 8.66 -16.72
N GLY A 422 20.42 7.69 -16.50
CA GLY A 422 21.88 7.89 -16.68
C GLY A 422 22.56 8.71 -15.59
N PHE A 423 21.94 8.85 -14.41
CA PHE A 423 22.55 9.56 -13.29
C PHE A 423 23.51 8.67 -12.50
N LYS A 424 24.46 9.29 -11.79
CA LYS A 424 25.32 8.60 -10.83
C LYS A 424 24.48 8.13 -9.62
N TYR A 425 24.51 6.84 -9.35
CA TYR A 425 23.94 6.27 -8.13
C TYR A 425 24.90 6.51 -6.96
N THR A 426 24.37 6.87 -5.81
CA THR A 426 25.10 6.96 -4.54
C THR A 426 24.33 6.19 -3.48
N ASP A 427 25.02 5.35 -2.75
CA ASP A 427 24.40 4.58 -1.66
C ASP A 427 24.05 5.51 -0.49
N LEU A 428 22.79 5.46 -0.04
CA LEU A 428 22.30 6.34 1.03
C LEU A 428 22.94 6.00 2.38
N ASP A 429 23.18 4.70 2.67
CA ASP A 429 23.75 4.29 3.95
C ASP A 429 25.20 4.80 4.07
N LEU A 430 25.95 4.82 2.96
CA LEU A 430 27.30 5.43 2.91
C LEU A 430 27.26 6.96 3.08
N LEU A 431 26.27 7.63 2.48
CA LEU A 431 26.09 9.08 2.66
C LEU A 431 25.78 9.44 4.12
N LEU A 432 24.89 8.68 4.76
CA LEU A 432 24.52 8.91 6.15
C LEU A 432 25.71 8.66 7.09
N ALA A 433 26.49 7.61 6.85
CA ALA A 433 27.69 7.30 7.63
C ALA A 433 28.80 8.37 7.50
N SER A 434 28.85 9.10 6.39
CA SER A 434 29.85 10.18 6.21
C SER A 434 29.45 11.49 6.88
N HIS A 435 28.23 11.63 7.38
CA HIS A 435 27.69 12.83 8.01
C HIS A 435 27.38 12.62 9.52
N SER A 436 27.57 11.39 10.04
CA SER A 436 27.56 11.04 11.46
C SER A 436 28.96 11.18 12.05
#